data_f00ca5ce9ca72c916ac0fdb5af9b8f7f
#
_entry.id   f00ca5ce9ca72c916ac0fdb5af9b8f7f
#
_cell.length_a   1.000
_cell.length_b   1.000
_cell.length_c   1.000
_cell.angle_alpha   90.00
_cell.angle_beta   90.00
_cell.angle_gamma   90.00
#
_symmetry.space_group_name_H-M   'P 1'
#
loop_
_entity.id
_entity.type
_entity.pdbx_description
1 polymer ?
#
loop_
_entity_poly.entity_id
_entity_poly.type
_entity_poly.pdbx_seq_one_letter_code
_entity_poly.pdbx_strand_id
1 'polypeptide(L)'
;MSKILVIGDSCKDIHVYGKCERLCPEAPVPVFNPVFEKQNLGMAGNVYQNVIALGTPATLKTNREVIEKKRFVDEQTNHMFLRVDTGETSVKRIHNLTKEMLQPFSLIIISDYNKGFLSEDDIQFICNNHDCVFIDTKKILGDYCKNCTYIKINKHEYNNSINYICNNSWTHQKVIQTLGDGGCKLADKIYPVEKVEIKDLCGAGDTFMASLCVGYLKTKDISKSLKYANECATKVVQKRGVSTI
;
A
#
# COMPACT_ATOMS: atom_id res chain seq x y z
N MET A 1 11.15 -21.22 8.57
CA MET A 1 10.16 -20.16 8.89
C MET A 1 9.68 -19.55 7.60
N SER A 2 8.36 -19.36 7.49
CA SER A 2 7.77 -18.71 6.30
C SER A 2 8.22 -17.24 6.23
N LYS A 3 8.78 -16.83 5.09
CA LYS A 3 9.33 -15.49 4.87
C LYS A 3 8.60 -14.81 3.71
N ILE A 4 8.29 -13.52 3.85
CA ILE A 4 7.63 -12.72 2.83
C ILE A 4 8.64 -11.83 2.11
N LEU A 5 8.55 -11.74 0.78
CA LEU A 5 9.19 -10.69 -0.01
C LEU A 5 8.16 -9.57 -0.23
N VAL A 6 8.50 -8.36 0.18
CA VAL A 6 7.78 -7.14 -0.24
C VAL A 6 8.62 -6.47 -1.31
N ILE A 7 8.04 -6.27 -2.50
CA ILE A 7 8.74 -5.69 -3.65
C ILE A 7 7.89 -4.58 -4.28
N GLY A 8 8.48 -3.40 -4.52
CA GLY A 8 7.76 -2.27 -5.10
C GLY A 8 8.38 -0.92 -4.79
N ASP A 9 7.66 0.15 -5.12
CA ASP A 9 8.10 1.52 -4.84
C ASP A 9 8.00 1.85 -3.35
N SER A 10 9.02 2.48 -2.78
CA SER A 10 9.01 3.01 -1.41
C SER A 10 9.31 4.50 -1.38
N CYS A 11 8.78 5.17 -0.37
CA CYS A 11 9.08 6.57 -0.11
C CYS A 11 9.34 6.82 1.39
N LYS A 12 9.83 8.02 1.71
CA LYS A 12 9.78 8.58 3.06
C LYS A 12 8.50 9.38 3.20
N ASP A 13 7.63 8.99 4.11
CA ASP A 13 6.48 9.78 4.53
C ASP A 13 6.91 10.68 5.70
N ILE A 14 6.96 11.98 5.46
CA ILE A 14 7.44 13.00 6.41
C ILE A 14 6.26 13.87 6.81
N HIS A 15 5.97 13.94 8.11
CA HIS A 15 4.96 14.82 8.68
C HIS A 15 5.66 15.90 9.50
N VAL A 16 5.65 17.14 9.00
CA VAL A 16 6.14 18.32 9.69
C VAL A 16 4.97 18.94 10.43
N TYR A 17 4.99 18.85 11.74
CA TYR A 17 3.96 19.42 12.60
C TYR A 17 4.34 20.83 12.99
N GLY A 18 3.40 21.77 12.95
CA GLY A 18 3.65 23.17 13.24
C GLY A 18 2.38 23.98 13.35
N LYS A 19 2.51 25.30 13.31
CA LYS A 19 1.42 26.26 13.46
C LYS A 19 1.43 27.29 12.33
N CYS A 20 0.24 27.76 11.98
CA CYS A 20 0.02 28.90 11.10
C CYS A 20 -0.72 29.99 11.89
N GLU A 21 0.03 30.93 12.47
CA GLU A 21 -0.53 31.98 13.35
C GLU A 21 -0.74 33.32 12.63
N ARG A 22 -0.18 33.51 11.44
CA ARG A 22 -0.29 34.74 10.67
C ARG A 22 -0.23 34.48 9.16
N LEU A 23 -0.69 35.46 8.40
CA LEU A 23 -0.48 35.51 6.96
C LEU A 23 0.86 36.15 6.62
N CYS A 24 1.38 35.79 5.44
CA CYS A 24 2.57 36.41 4.87
C CYS A 24 2.23 37.84 4.43
N PRO A 25 3.09 38.86 4.73
CA PRO A 25 2.84 40.23 4.27
C PRO A 25 2.96 40.38 2.73
N GLU A 26 3.68 39.50 2.05
CA GLU A 26 3.95 39.55 0.62
C GLU A 26 2.85 38.89 -0.23
N ALA A 27 2.05 37.98 0.37
CA ALA A 27 0.99 37.25 -0.33
C ALA A 27 -0.03 36.71 0.68
N PRO A 28 -1.30 36.47 0.30
CA PRO A 28 -2.34 35.97 1.20
C PRO A 28 -2.20 34.46 1.45
N VAL A 29 -1.03 34.05 1.92
CA VAL A 29 -0.69 32.65 2.27
C VAL A 29 -0.31 32.53 3.74
N PRO A 30 -0.59 31.40 4.40
CA PRO A 30 -0.19 31.20 5.80
C PRO A 30 1.33 31.08 5.93
N VAL A 31 1.87 31.62 7.02
CA VAL A 31 3.27 31.40 7.44
C VAL A 31 3.28 30.20 8.37
N PHE A 32 3.88 29.09 7.92
CA PHE A 32 3.99 27.85 8.68
C PHE A 32 5.27 27.87 9.52
N ASN A 33 5.12 27.72 10.84
CA ASN A 33 6.23 27.62 11.79
C ASN A 33 6.35 26.13 12.24
N PRO A 34 7.38 25.39 11.78
CA PRO A 34 7.56 24.00 12.14
C PRO A 34 7.99 23.86 13.61
N VAL A 35 7.46 22.85 14.30
CA VAL A 35 7.78 22.54 15.71
C VAL A 35 8.55 21.22 15.81
N PHE A 36 8.05 20.15 15.17
CA PHE A 36 8.74 18.85 15.12
C PHE A 36 8.40 18.09 13.83
N GLU A 37 9.17 17.04 13.57
CA GLU A 37 9.00 16.19 12.39
C GLU A 37 8.92 14.72 12.80
N LYS A 38 8.05 13.95 12.11
CA LYS A 38 8.00 12.49 12.18
C LYS A 38 8.24 11.92 10.79
N GLN A 39 9.03 10.85 10.72
CA GLN A 39 9.31 10.13 9.48
C GLN A 39 8.91 8.67 9.61
N ASN A 40 8.30 8.15 8.54
CA ASN A 40 7.96 6.74 8.40
C ASN A 40 8.33 6.27 6.99
N LEU A 41 8.50 4.95 6.83
CA LEU A 41 8.51 4.38 5.48
C LEU A 41 7.08 4.40 4.91
N GLY A 42 6.93 4.85 3.68
CA GLY A 42 5.67 4.83 2.96
C GLY A 42 5.67 3.78 1.83
N MET A 43 4.50 3.57 1.19
CA MET A 43 4.32 2.66 0.06
C MET A 43 4.73 1.22 0.44
N ALA A 44 5.54 0.52 -0.39
CA ALA A 44 6.05 -0.82 -0.11
C ALA A 44 6.81 -0.89 1.23
N GLY A 45 7.48 0.20 1.62
CA GLY A 45 8.14 0.29 2.93
C GLY A 45 7.15 0.20 4.10
N ASN A 46 5.97 0.82 3.98
CA ASN A 46 4.92 0.72 5.00
C ASN A 46 4.31 -0.68 5.04
N VAL A 47 4.07 -1.32 3.88
CA VAL A 47 3.65 -2.73 3.83
C VAL A 47 4.64 -3.62 4.55
N TYR A 48 5.95 -3.44 4.27
CA TYR A 48 7.02 -4.18 4.93
C TYR A 48 7.01 -4.00 6.45
N GLN A 49 6.91 -2.77 6.95
CA GLN A 49 6.84 -2.49 8.39
C GLN A 49 5.64 -3.16 9.06
N ASN A 50 4.47 -3.14 8.41
CA ASN A 50 3.29 -3.82 8.92
C ASN A 50 3.46 -5.35 8.95
N VAL A 51 4.10 -5.97 7.93
CA VAL A 51 4.40 -7.41 7.95
C VAL A 51 5.30 -7.78 9.13
N ILE A 52 6.34 -6.97 9.40
CA ILE A 52 7.24 -7.17 10.56
C ILE A 52 6.49 -6.98 11.88
N ALA A 53 5.67 -5.94 12.01
CA ALA A 53 4.87 -5.68 13.21
C ALA A 53 3.88 -6.83 13.52
N LEU A 54 3.39 -7.52 12.49
CA LEU A 54 2.55 -8.73 12.60
C LEU A 54 3.34 -10.02 12.93
N GLY A 55 4.64 -9.90 13.24
CA GLY A 55 5.50 -10.99 13.67
C GLY A 55 5.93 -11.94 12.55
N THR A 56 5.87 -11.53 11.28
CA THR A 56 6.28 -12.35 10.14
C THR A 56 7.60 -11.85 9.55
N PRO A 57 8.64 -12.71 9.42
CA PRO A 57 9.89 -12.32 8.79
C PRO A 57 9.67 -11.87 7.33
N ALA A 58 10.24 -10.73 6.96
CA ALA A 58 10.13 -10.19 5.61
C ALA A 58 11.47 -9.65 5.09
N THR A 59 11.52 -9.45 3.77
CA THR A 59 12.60 -8.73 3.08
C THR A 59 11.94 -7.66 2.21
N LEU A 60 12.48 -6.46 2.22
CA LEU A 60 12.07 -5.37 1.35
C LEU A 60 13.04 -5.25 0.16
N LYS A 61 12.49 -5.25 -1.06
CA LYS A 61 13.20 -4.94 -2.31
C LYS A 61 12.55 -3.73 -2.95
N THR A 62 13.25 -2.61 -2.99
CA THR A 62 12.68 -1.32 -3.42
C THR A 62 13.70 -0.45 -4.16
N ASN A 63 13.23 0.68 -4.70
CA ASN A 63 14.06 1.70 -5.32
C ASN A 63 15.17 2.19 -4.37
N ARG A 64 16.30 2.57 -4.97
CA ARG A 64 17.42 3.21 -4.25
C ARG A 64 17.26 4.73 -4.20
N GLU A 65 16.58 5.28 -5.18
CA GLU A 65 16.27 6.69 -5.28
C GLU A 65 15.32 7.11 -4.16
N VAL A 66 15.55 8.30 -3.61
CA VAL A 66 14.73 8.79 -2.50
C VAL A 66 13.50 9.49 -3.06
N ILE A 67 12.33 8.94 -2.77
CA ILE A 67 11.04 9.61 -2.93
C ILE A 67 10.65 10.16 -1.55
N GLU A 68 10.26 11.42 -1.48
CA GLU A 68 9.74 12.02 -0.24
C GLU A 68 8.33 12.55 -0.45
N LYS A 69 7.47 12.30 0.53
CA LYS A 69 6.11 12.84 0.64
C LYS A 69 6.02 13.63 1.94
N LYS A 70 6.26 14.94 1.84
CA LYS A 70 6.30 15.83 2.99
C LYS A 70 4.96 16.53 3.18
N ARG A 71 4.36 16.34 4.36
CA ARG A 71 3.09 16.95 4.76
C ARG A 71 3.34 17.97 5.85
N PHE A 72 2.82 19.17 5.67
CA PHE A 72 2.83 20.23 6.66
C PHE A 72 1.47 20.24 7.35
N VAL A 73 1.46 19.97 8.65
CA VAL A 73 0.26 19.61 9.41
C VAL A 73 0.17 20.46 10.67
N ASP A 74 -1.02 20.94 10.97
CA ASP A 74 -1.29 21.62 12.24
C ASP A 74 -1.13 20.65 13.41
N GLU A 75 -0.33 21.04 14.42
CA GLU A 75 0.01 20.14 15.53
C GLU A 75 -1.19 19.83 16.46
N GLN A 76 -2.20 20.70 16.50
CA GLN A 76 -3.35 20.55 17.38
C GLN A 76 -4.52 19.85 16.69
N THR A 77 -4.88 20.35 15.49
CA THR A 77 -6.08 19.92 14.76
C THR A 77 -5.80 18.79 13.77
N ASN A 78 -4.52 18.54 13.46
CA ASN A 78 -4.08 17.61 12.41
C ASN A 78 -4.52 18.02 10.99
N HIS A 79 -4.91 19.29 10.79
CA HIS A 79 -5.25 19.83 9.47
C HIS A 79 -3.98 19.91 8.61
N MET A 80 -4.05 19.36 7.40
CA MET A 80 -2.95 19.42 6.45
C MET A 80 -3.02 20.69 5.61
N PHE A 81 -2.00 21.55 5.73
CA PHE A 81 -1.90 22.79 4.98
C PHE A 81 -1.35 22.59 3.58
N LEU A 82 -0.36 21.73 3.44
CA LEU A 82 0.36 21.50 2.18
C LEU A 82 0.97 20.10 2.18
N ARG A 83 1.04 19.51 0.99
CA ARG A 83 1.85 18.34 0.72
C ARG A 83 2.81 18.63 -0.44
N VAL A 84 4.07 18.23 -0.27
CA VAL A 84 5.13 18.35 -1.28
C VAL A 84 5.65 16.95 -1.58
N ASP A 85 5.57 16.54 -2.84
CA ASP A 85 6.07 15.25 -3.33
C ASP A 85 7.32 15.51 -4.18
N THR A 86 8.42 14.81 -3.87
CA THR A 86 9.69 14.94 -4.58
C THR A 86 10.27 13.57 -4.94
N GLY A 87 11.12 13.52 -5.98
CA GLY A 87 11.86 12.32 -6.38
C GLY A 87 11.06 11.27 -7.16
N GLU A 88 9.77 11.47 -7.42
CA GLU A 88 8.91 10.48 -8.05
C GLU A 88 9.29 10.11 -9.50
N THR A 89 9.95 11.01 -10.22
CA THR A 89 10.37 10.82 -11.62
C THR A 89 11.78 10.27 -11.79
N SER A 90 12.51 10.08 -10.69
CA SER A 90 13.92 9.64 -10.71
C SER A 90 14.10 8.14 -10.49
N VAL A 91 13.05 7.41 -10.23
CA VAL A 91 13.08 5.98 -9.88
C VAL A 91 13.54 5.15 -11.08
N LYS A 92 14.57 4.32 -10.82
CA LYS A 92 15.07 3.37 -11.82
C LYS A 92 14.40 2.02 -11.67
N ARG A 93 14.13 1.38 -12.82
CA ARG A 93 13.60 0.03 -12.86
C ARG A 93 14.53 -0.94 -12.13
N ILE A 94 13.95 -1.96 -11.51
CA ILE A 94 14.69 -3.06 -10.89
C ILE A 94 15.64 -3.72 -11.88
N HIS A 95 16.86 -4.03 -11.41
CA HIS A 95 17.83 -4.81 -12.16
C HIS A 95 17.96 -6.22 -11.55
N ASN A 96 18.30 -7.18 -12.39
CA ASN A 96 18.62 -8.57 -12.02
C ASN A 96 17.48 -9.28 -11.26
N LEU A 97 16.24 -9.13 -11.75
CA LEU A 97 15.12 -9.95 -11.29
C LEU A 97 15.29 -11.37 -11.85
N THR A 98 15.52 -12.36 -10.96
CA THR A 98 15.70 -13.76 -11.33
C THR A 98 14.79 -14.69 -10.53
N LYS A 99 14.59 -15.90 -11.01
CA LYS A 99 13.78 -16.91 -10.34
C LYS A 99 14.36 -17.31 -8.98
N GLU A 100 15.68 -17.43 -8.91
CA GLU A 100 16.41 -17.79 -7.69
C GLU A 100 16.22 -16.75 -6.58
N MET A 101 16.05 -15.48 -6.96
CA MET A 101 15.74 -14.41 -5.99
C MET A 101 14.36 -14.57 -5.37
N LEU A 102 13.40 -15.17 -6.07
CA LEU A 102 12.01 -15.33 -5.62
C LEU A 102 11.81 -16.59 -4.77
N GLN A 103 12.52 -17.68 -5.07
CA GLN A 103 12.35 -19.00 -4.47
C GLN A 103 12.44 -19.07 -2.93
N PRO A 104 13.29 -18.28 -2.22
CA PRO A 104 13.40 -18.38 -0.76
C PRO A 104 12.15 -17.91 0.01
N PHE A 105 11.17 -17.32 -0.68
CA PHE A 105 10.01 -16.71 -0.05
C PHE A 105 8.78 -17.63 -0.15
N SER A 106 7.96 -17.63 0.89
CA SER A 106 6.71 -18.40 0.92
C SER A 106 5.53 -17.61 0.32
N LEU A 107 5.69 -16.29 0.17
CA LEU A 107 4.72 -15.37 -0.40
C LEU A 107 5.45 -14.10 -0.85
N ILE A 108 5.00 -13.54 -1.98
CA ILE A 108 5.48 -12.26 -2.50
C ILE A 108 4.33 -11.25 -2.47
N ILE A 109 4.62 -10.07 -1.93
CA ILE A 109 3.75 -8.90 -1.99
C ILE A 109 4.34 -7.91 -2.99
N ILE A 110 3.65 -7.67 -4.08
CA ILE A 110 3.96 -6.57 -5.01
C ILE A 110 3.18 -5.35 -4.54
N SER A 111 3.88 -4.29 -4.14
CA SER A 111 3.30 -2.99 -3.76
C SER A 111 3.80 -1.93 -4.73
N ASP A 112 3.09 -1.82 -5.86
CA ASP A 112 3.47 -1.01 -7.01
C ASP A 112 2.68 0.30 -7.05
N TYR A 113 3.36 1.39 -6.74
CA TYR A 113 2.80 2.73 -6.80
C TYR A 113 3.00 3.42 -8.16
N ASN A 114 3.44 2.64 -9.15
CA ASN A 114 3.67 3.09 -10.52
C ASN A 114 4.66 4.27 -10.61
N LYS A 115 5.74 4.21 -9.80
CA LYS A 115 6.81 5.21 -9.82
C LYS A 115 7.99 4.79 -10.69
N GLY A 116 7.92 3.59 -11.30
CA GLY A 116 8.90 3.12 -12.28
C GLY A 116 9.83 2.01 -11.79
N PHE A 117 9.74 1.58 -10.52
CA PHE A 117 10.57 0.48 -10.01
C PHE A 117 10.25 -0.86 -10.66
N LEU A 118 8.96 -1.16 -10.90
CA LEU A 118 8.50 -2.36 -11.59
C LEU A 118 7.79 -2.00 -12.89
N SER A 119 8.15 -2.62 -14.00
CA SER A 119 7.35 -2.64 -15.23
C SER A 119 6.28 -3.73 -15.17
N GLU A 120 5.36 -3.72 -16.15
CA GLU A 120 4.39 -4.80 -16.32
C GLU A 120 5.08 -6.15 -16.57
N ASP A 121 6.15 -6.16 -17.37
CA ASP A 121 6.95 -7.37 -17.62
C ASP A 121 7.60 -7.92 -16.34
N ASP A 122 8.06 -7.04 -15.42
CA ASP A 122 8.62 -7.48 -14.14
C ASP A 122 7.55 -8.12 -13.26
N ILE A 123 6.35 -7.52 -13.20
CA ILE A 123 5.21 -8.08 -12.47
C ILE A 123 4.81 -9.42 -13.07
N GLN A 124 4.71 -9.51 -14.40
CA GLN A 124 4.40 -10.75 -15.11
C GLN A 124 5.46 -11.83 -14.83
N PHE A 125 6.73 -11.46 -14.86
CA PHE A 125 7.81 -12.39 -14.53
C PHE A 125 7.67 -12.94 -13.11
N ILE A 126 7.39 -12.09 -12.11
CA ILE A 126 7.19 -12.53 -10.73
C ILE A 126 5.99 -13.48 -10.63
N CYS A 127 4.86 -13.12 -11.25
CA CYS A 127 3.65 -13.94 -11.25
C CYS A 127 3.83 -15.31 -11.93
N ASN A 128 4.69 -15.38 -12.94
CA ASN A 128 4.97 -16.61 -13.68
C ASN A 128 6.02 -17.53 -12.99
N ASN A 129 6.77 -16.99 -12.05
CA ASN A 129 7.88 -17.71 -11.41
C ASN A 129 7.71 -17.91 -9.90
N HIS A 130 6.52 -17.59 -9.34
CA HIS A 130 6.23 -17.84 -7.94
C HIS A 130 4.74 -18.13 -7.72
N ASP A 131 4.43 -19.19 -6.93
CA ASP A 131 3.06 -19.72 -6.79
C ASP A 131 2.14 -18.87 -5.89
N CYS A 132 2.70 -17.99 -5.06
CA CYS A 132 1.93 -17.21 -4.11
C CYS A 132 2.30 -15.72 -4.20
N VAL A 133 1.62 -14.99 -5.08
CA VAL A 133 1.87 -13.56 -5.37
C VAL A 133 0.62 -12.75 -5.12
N PHE A 134 0.70 -11.77 -4.24
CA PHE A 134 -0.34 -10.77 -3.99
C PHE A 134 0.10 -9.43 -4.57
N ILE A 135 -0.81 -8.74 -5.23
CA ILE A 135 -0.55 -7.48 -5.93
C ILE A 135 -1.41 -6.35 -5.36
N ASP A 136 -0.78 -5.22 -5.08
CA ASP A 136 -1.41 -3.90 -4.95
C ASP A 136 -0.72 -2.99 -5.97
N THR A 137 -1.43 -2.56 -7.01
CA THR A 137 -0.85 -1.76 -8.08
C THR A 137 -1.71 -0.55 -8.43
N LYS A 138 -1.04 0.54 -8.82
CA LYS A 138 -1.66 1.75 -9.39
C LYS A 138 -1.75 1.70 -10.92
N LYS A 139 -1.20 0.65 -11.54
CA LYS A 139 -1.35 0.42 -12.98
C LYS A 139 -2.76 -0.06 -13.31
N ILE A 140 -3.21 0.20 -14.53
CA ILE A 140 -4.42 -0.42 -15.07
C ILE A 140 -4.17 -1.93 -15.18
N LEU A 141 -5.12 -2.75 -14.72
CA LEU A 141 -4.97 -4.21 -14.80
C LEU A 141 -4.87 -4.69 -16.25
N GLY A 142 -4.06 -5.70 -16.46
CA GLY A 142 -3.74 -6.30 -17.76
C GLY A 142 -3.32 -7.76 -17.62
N ASP A 143 -2.96 -8.41 -18.72
CA ASP A 143 -2.52 -9.81 -18.73
C ASP A 143 -1.26 -10.05 -17.90
N TYR A 144 -0.48 -9.01 -17.63
CA TYR A 144 0.73 -9.08 -16.82
C TYR A 144 0.48 -9.58 -15.39
N CYS A 145 -0.74 -9.43 -14.86
CA CYS A 145 -1.08 -9.85 -13.50
C CYS A 145 -1.94 -11.13 -13.43
N LYS A 146 -2.25 -11.78 -14.58
CA LYS A 146 -3.18 -12.91 -14.65
C LYS A 146 -2.79 -14.10 -13.75
N ASN A 147 -1.50 -14.39 -13.63
CA ASN A 147 -1.00 -15.55 -12.88
C ASN A 147 -0.72 -15.26 -11.39
N CYS A 148 -1.12 -14.08 -10.88
CA CYS A 148 -1.06 -13.80 -9.45
C CYS A 148 -2.07 -14.65 -8.66
N THR A 149 -1.90 -14.71 -7.34
CA THR A 149 -2.86 -15.35 -6.43
C THR A 149 -4.07 -14.44 -6.22
N TYR A 150 -3.83 -13.20 -5.79
CA TYR A 150 -4.86 -12.17 -5.60
C TYR A 150 -4.34 -10.79 -5.94
N ILE A 151 -5.25 -9.89 -6.33
CA ILE A 151 -4.99 -8.47 -6.58
C ILE A 151 -5.89 -7.66 -5.65
N LYS A 152 -5.30 -6.78 -4.87
CA LYS A 152 -6.04 -5.82 -4.06
C LYS A 152 -6.00 -4.45 -4.75
N ILE A 153 -7.14 -3.86 -4.97
CA ILE A 153 -7.31 -2.52 -5.54
C ILE A 153 -8.41 -1.75 -4.81
N ASN A 154 -8.29 -0.42 -4.82
CA ASN A 154 -9.34 0.45 -4.28
C ASN A 154 -10.42 0.77 -5.35
N LYS A 155 -11.45 1.53 -4.95
CA LYS A 155 -12.56 1.90 -5.84
C LYS A 155 -12.09 2.69 -7.08
N HIS A 156 -11.10 3.58 -6.93
CA HIS A 156 -10.57 4.37 -8.04
C HIS A 156 -9.82 3.48 -9.04
N GLU A 157 -8.94 2.62 -8.55
CA GLU A 157 -8.18 1.67 -9.35
C GLU A 157 -9.09 0.64 -10.05
N TYR A 158 -10.15 0.22 -9.35
CA TYR A 158 -11.17 -0.65 -9.92
C TYR A 158 -11.87 0.01 -11.11
N ASN A 159 -12.31 1.26 -10.95
CA ASN A 159 -12.96 2.01 -12.03
C ASN A 159 -12.05 2.23 -13.24
N ASN A 160 -10.76 2.51 -13.01
CA ASN A 160 -9.78 2.66 -14.08
C ASN A 160 -9.52 1.34 -14.83
N SER A 161 -9.72 0.20 -14.18
CA SER A 161 -9.52 -1.13 -14.75
C SER A 161 -10.82 -1.82 -15.18
N ILE A 162 -11.97 -1.14 -15.10
CA ILE A 162 -13.30 -1.75 -15.26
C ILE A 162 -13.45 -2.49 -16.59
N ASN A 163 -12.98 -1.90 -17.70
CA ASN A 163 -13.06 -2.50 -19.02
C ASN A 163 -12.30 -3.84 -19.07
N TYR A 164 -11.10 -3.89 -18.47
CA TYR A 164 -10.33 -5.13 -18.42
C TYR A 164 -11.01 -6.16 -17.51
N ILE A 165 -11.49 -5.73 -16.35
CA ILE A 165 -12.16 -6.59 -15.36
C ILE A 165 -13.41 -7.25 -15.98
N CYS A 166 -14.26 -6.48 -16.64
CA CYS A 166 -15.50 -7.00 -17.24
C CYS A 166 -15.26 -7.98 -18.39
N ASN A 167 -14.16 -7.83 -19.13
CA ASN A 167 -13.83 -8.68 -20.26
C ASN A 167 -13.01 -9.93 -19.90
N ASN A 168 -12.62 -10.08 -18.63
CA ASN A 168 -11.75 -11.18 -18.19
C ASN A 168 -12.32 -11.90 -16.94
N SER A 169 -12.97 -13.04 -17.15
CA SER A 169 -13.70 -13.78 -16.10
C SER A 169 -12.82 -14.21 -14.91
N TRP A 170 -11.52 -14.42 -15.11
CA TRP A 170 -10.58 -14.79 -14.03
C TRP A 170 -10.46 -13.72 -12.95
N THR A 171 -10.70 -12.44 -13.29
CA THR A 171 -10.61 -11.30 -12.35
C THR A 171 -11.65 -11.40 -11.25
N HIS A 172 -12.83 -11.95 -11.55
CA HIS A 172 -13.92 -12.11 -10.60
C HIS A 172 -13.50 -12.85 -9.31
N GLN A 173 -12.66 -13.87 -9.42
CA GLN A 173 -12.21 -14.68 -8.28
C GLN A 173 -10.93 -14.17 -7.64
N LYS A 174 -10.19 -13.27 -8.29
CA LYS A 174 -8.86 -12.83 -7.84
C LYS A 174 -8.80 -11.36 -7.41
N VAL A 175 -9.72 -10.52 -7.88
CA VAL A 175 -9.70 -9.08 -7.58
C VAL A 175 -10.45 -8.81 -6.27
N ILE A 176 -9.71 -8.31 -5.29
CA ILE A 176 -10.21 -7.84 -4.00
C ILE A 176 -10.35 -6.32 -4.10
N GLN A 177 -11.59 -5.83 -4.07
CA GLN A 177 -11.86 -4.40 -4.07
C GLN A 177 -12.04 -3.90 -2.64
N THR A 178 -11.23 -2.94 -2.20
CA THR A 178 -11.47 -2.25 -0.92
C THR A 178 -12.52 -1.15 -1.11
N LEU A 179 -13.45 -1.05 -0.16
CA LEU A 179 -14.64 -0.21 -0.20
C LEU A 179 -14.64 0.90 0.89
N GLY A 180 -13.47 1.19 1.48
CA GLY A 180 -13.36 2.13 2.60
C GLY A 180 -14.11 1.62 3.83
N ASP A 181 -15.06 2.41 4.32
CA ASP A 181 -15.94 2.06 5.46
C ASP A 181 -16.91 0.91 5.17
N GLY A 182 -17.05 0.50 3.92
CA GLY A 182 -17.79 -0.70 3.51
C GLY A 182 -16.97 -2.00 3.63
N GLY A 183 -15.68 -1.93 4.00
CA GLY A 183 -14.80 -3.10 4.09
C GLY A 183 -14.19 -3.49 2.74
N CYS A 184 -14.36 -4.74 2.30
CA CYS A 184 -13.86 -5.20 1.01
C CYS A 184 -14.80 -6.20 0.34
N LYS A 185 -14.62 -6.38 -0.98
CA LYS A 185 -15.39 -7.32 -1.81
C LYS A 185 -14.42 -8.24 -2.55
N LEU A 186 -14.76 -9.53 -2.59
CA LEU A 186 -14.14 -10.53 -3.46
C LEU A 186 -15.24 -11.34 -4.12
N ALA A 187 -15.24 -11.43 -5.42
CA ALA A 187 -16.34 -11.99 -6.22
C ALA A 187 -17.66 -11.29 -5.85
N ASP A 188 -18.71 -12.07 -5.50
CA ASP A 188 -20.01 -11.52 -5.09
C ASP A 188 -20.15 -11.31 -3.59
N LYS A 189 -19.11 -11.63 -2.82
CA LYS A 189 -19.15 -11.55 -1.36
C LYS A 189 -18.51 -10.28 -0.83
N ILE A 190 -19.26 -9.55 0.02
CA ILE A 190 -18.79 -8.40 0.77
C ILE A 190 -18.36 -8.89 2.16
N TYR A 191 -17.21 -8.38 2.61
CA TYR A 191 -16.65 -8.55 3.95
C TYR A 191 -16.72 -7.18 4.64
N PRO A 192 -17.79 -6.92 5.42
CA PRO A 192 -17.99 -5.61 6.03
C PRO A 192 -17.00 -5.34 7.17
N VAL A 193 -16.89 -4.08 7.54
CA VAL A 193 -16.19 -3.62 8.76
C VAL A 193 -17.15 -2.91 9.69
N GLU A 194 -16.79 -2.87 10.96
CA GLU A 194 -17.50 -2.03 11.95
C GLU A 194 -17.21 -0.56 11.65
N LYS A 195 -18.23 0.28 11.78
CA LYS A 195 -18.07 1.73 11.66
C LYS A 195 -17.36 2.26 12.90
N VAL A 196 -16.23 2.91 12.69
CA VAL A 196 -15.40 3.50 13.75
C VAL A 196 -15.14 4.97 13.46
N GLU A 197 -14.75 5.73 14.47
CA GLU A 197 -14.23 7.07 14.29
C GLU A 197 -12.89 7.03 13.56
N ILE A 198 -12.84 7.66 12.39
CA ILE A 198 -11.64 7.71 11.56
C ILE A 198 -10.81 8.94 11.97
N LYS A 199 -9.57 8.73 12.39
CA LYS A 199 -8.61 9.80 12.71
C LYS A 199 -7.65 10.06 11.56
N ASP A 200 -7.22 9.01 10.85
CA ASP A 200 -6.35 9.12 9.69
C ASP A 200 -6.53 7.89 8.78
N LEU A 201 -6.60 8.13 7.47
CA LEU A 201 -6.71 7.07 6.46
C LEU A 201 -5.35 6.66 5.88
N CYS A 202 -4.26 7.39 6.20
CA CYS A 202 -2.94 7.13 5.65
C CYS A 202 -2.42 5.75 6.06
N GLY A 203 -2.02 4.95 5.07
CA GLY A 203 -1.47 3.62 5.29
C GLY A 203 -2.48 2.50 5.56
N ALA A 204 -3.79 2.80 5.62
CA ALA A 204 -4.82 1.76 5.83
C ALA A 204 -4.79 0.68 4.75
N GLY A 205 -4.58 1.06 3.48
CA GLY A 205 -4.45 0.13 2.35
C GLY A 205 -3.22 -0.76 2.45
N ASP A 206 -2.10 -0.21 2.92
CA ASP A 206 -0.84 -0.94 3.13
C ASP A 206 -0.97 -1.93 4.29
N THR A 207 -1.60 -1.50 5.39
CA THR A 207 -1.91 -2.36 6.54
C THR A 207 -2.86 -3.49 6.14
N PHE A 208 -3.91 -3.19 5.36
CA PHE A 208 -4.81 -4.20 4.82
C PHE A 208 -4.04 -5.24 4.01
N MET A 209 -3.18 -4.81 3.07
CA MET A 209 -2.39 -5.70 2.22
C MET A 209 -1.44 -6.58 3.04
N ALA A 210 -0.69 -6.00 3.98
CA ALA A 210 0.21 -6.73 4.86
C ALA A 210 -0.54 -7.79 5.70
N SER A 211 -1.65 -7.39 6.33
CA SER A 211 -2.46 -8.27 7.18
C SER A 211 -3.14 -9.38 6.38
N LEU A 212 -3.63 -9.08 5.17
CA LEU A 212 -4.18 -10.06 4.25
C LEU A 212 -3.16 -11.17 3.95
N CYS A 213 -1.94 -10.77 3.58
CA CYS A 213 -0.89 -11.71 3.21
C CYS A 213 -0.39 -12.53 4.40
N VAL A 214 -0.22 -11.91 5.58
CA VAL A 214 0.15 -12.63 6.82
C VAL A 214 -0.95 -13.59 7.24
N GLY A 215 -2.21 -13.18 7.16
CA GLY A 215 -3.36 -14.04 7.45
C GLY A 215 -3.45 -15.22 6.49
N TYR A 216 -3.25 -14.98 5.20
CA TYR A 216 -3.27 -16.04 4.18
C TYR A 216 -2.10 -17.00 4.33
N LEU A 217 -0.92 -16.52 4.68
CA LEU A 217 0.24 -17.37 4.92
C LEU A 217 0.00 -18.36 6.07
N LYS A 218 -0.71 -17.92 7.13
CA LYS A 218 -1.03 -18.72 8.31
C LYS A 218 -2.20 -19.68 8.09
N THR A 219 -3.25 -19.26 7.36
CA THR A 219 -4.51 -19.99 7.31
C THR A 219 -4.77 -20.69 5.97
N LYS A 220 -4.16 -20.23 4.89
CA LYS A 220 -4.47 -20.60 3.50
C LYS A 220 -5.95 -20.40 3.12
N ASP A 221 -6.69 -19.63 3.91
CA ASP A 221 -8.11 -19.33 3.75
C ASP A 221 -8.28 -17.84 3.46
N ILE A 222 -8.67 -17.51 2.23
CA ILE A 222 -8.83 -16.11 1.82
C ILE A 222 -9.94 -15.40 2.59
N SER A 223 -11.04 -16.09 2.92
CA SER A 223 -12.16 -15.48 3.63
C SER A 223 -11.80 -15.10 5.06
N LYS A 224 -11.04 -15.94 5.77
CA LYS A 224 -10.50 -15.61 7.10
C LYS A 224 -9.48 -14.48 7.01
N SER A 225 -8.64 -14.50 5.99
CA SER A 225 -7.60 -13.49 5.78
C SER A 225 -8.17 -12.11 5.46
N LEU A 226 -9.27 -12.03 4.69
CA LEU A 226 -9.98 -10.78 4.41
C LEU A 226 -10.62 -10.17 5.66
N LYS A 227 -11.24 -10.99 6.50
CA LYS A 227 -11.77 -10.54 7.80
C LYS A 227 -10.67 -9.98 8.68
N TYR A 228 -9.57 -10.71 8.82
CA TYR A 228 -8.41 -10.29 9.59
C TYR A 228 -7.79 -8.98 9.04
N ALA A 229 -7.69 -8.85 7.72
CA ALA A 229 -7.19 -7.64 7.08
C ALA A 229 -8.08 -6.41 7.37
N ASN A 230 -9.39 -6.59 7.32
CA ASN A 230 -10.37 -5.57 7.68
C ASN A 230 -10.21 -5.12 9.14
N GLU A 231 -10.11 -6.06 10.08
CA GLU A 231 -9.90 -5.77 11.51
C GLU A 231 -8.61 -4.96 11.75
N CYS A 232 -7.52 -5.36 11.09
CA CYS A 232 -6.24 -4.67 11.20
C CYS A 232 -6.30 -3.25 10.62
N ALA A 233 -6.87 -3.08 9.43
CA ALA A 233 -7.05 -1.77 8.81
C ALA A 233 -7.95 -0.86 9.66
N THR A 234 -9.04 -1.40 10.24
CA THR A 234 -9.95 -0.67 11.14
C THR A 234 -9.23 -0.16 12.39
N LYS A 235 -8.30 -0.93 12.96
CA LYS A 235 -7.50 -0.48 14.11
C LYS A 235 -6.54 0.66 13.76
N VAL A 236 -5.95 0.62 12.56
CA VAL A 236 -4.97 1.63 12.15
C VAL A 236 -5.62 2.98 11.86
N VAL A 237 -6.79 3.01 11.22
CA VAL A 237 -7.49 4.28 10.91
C VAL A 237 -7.96 5.05 12.17
N GLN A 238 -7.96 4.43 13.33
CA GLN A 238 -8.24 5.05 14.63
C GLN A 238 -7.00 5.69 15.28
N LYS A 239 -5.82 5.52 14.70
CA LYS A 239 -4.56 6.15 15.15
C LYS A 239 -4.28 7.40 14.32
N ARG A 240 -3.50 8.34 14.87
CA ARG A 240 -3.06 9.54 14.13
C ARG A 240 -1.75 9.27 13.39
N GLY A 241 -1.66 9.73 12.15
CA GLY A 241 -0.50 9.57 11.28
C GLY A 241 -0.34 8.16 10.72
N VAL A 242 0.64 7.96 9.83
CA VAL A 242 1.01 6.63 9.33
C VAL A 242 1.47 5.79 10.50
N SER A 243 0.74 4.75 10.84
CA SER A 243 1.03 3.87 11.96
C SER A 243 0.96 2.41 11.52
N THR A 244 1.79 1.59 12.15
CA THR A 244 1.71 0.12 12.05
C THR A 244 0.71 -0.44 13.04
N ILE A 245 0.29 -1.67 12.81
CA ILE A 245 -0.64 -2.40 13.66
C ILE A 245 -0.04 -2.68 15.04
#